data_8558cf6c3b2442bbbc67a514edce1c9b
#
_entry.id   8558cf6c3b2442bbbc67a514edce1c9b
#
_cell.length_a   1.000
_cell.length_b   1.000
_cell.length_c   1.000
_cell.angle_alpha   90.00
_cell.angle_beta   90.00
_cell.angle_gamma   90.00
#
_symmetry.space_group_name_H-M   'P 1'
#
loop_
_entity.id
_entity.type
_entity.pdbx_description
1 polymer ?
#
loop_
_entity_poly.entity_id
_entity_poly.type
_entity_poly.pdbx_seq_one_letter_code
_entity_poly.pdbx_strand_id
1 'polypeptide(L)'
;IDDRRETNILYDAQHRLTSSISYAYTGASELDAALLDVTYTLNEAFDATSGVAGKITQVTYSKKDLSVVTGVKVIVNTGIAASGNVSNMTVTNYKPASVNVATGLITLSGSELYQDTIQNLLFDDWGNATSQKITTKNWKAGTPNGSFSAFSSAREITSVYNEYNNMTTSTVKDYSDDTFASGSYISKQVITVASTAGYDEYGNVLKEVVDSFDKAGVMIDSKDITNVYSTTASKMKHNPTSSDTIRYKTAARGAGEVKLDKVAVVSSLDEFGRVTSQTIKNYSYRTGLEVQTARQEIV
;
A
#
# COMPACT_ATOMS: atom_id res chain seq x y z
N ILE A 1 4.15 -5.14 -15.23
CA ILE A 1 5.35 -5.10 -14.40
C ILE A 1 6.49 -5.44 -15.26
N ASP A 2 7.20 -4.83 -15.02
CA ASP A 2 8.50 -4.56 -14.61
C ASP A 2 9.20 -5.85 -14.19
N ASP A 3 10.25 -6.16 -14.90
CA ASP A 3 11.15 -7.23 -14.50
C ASP A 3 11.97 -6.75 -13.30
N ARG A 4 12.10 -7.59 -12.27
CA ARG A 4 12.91 -7.28 -11.10
C ARG A 4 14.04 -8.29 -10.98
N ARG A 5 15.26 -7.79 -10.95
CA ARG A 5 16.46 -8.59 -10.77
C ARG A 5 17.15 -8.23 -9.47
N GLU A 6 17.47 -9.23 -8.67
CA GLU A 6 18.28 -9.07 -7.48
C GLU A 6 19.72 -9.55 -7.74
N THR A 7 20.66 -8.76 -7.27
CA THR A 7 22.10 -9.05 -7.37
C THR A 7 22.80 -8.67 -6.07
N ASN A 8 24.07 -9.06 -5.93
CA ASN A 8 24.89 -8.77 -4.73
C ASN A 8 24.15 -9.13 -3.43
N ILE A 9 23.55 -10.32 -3.44
CA ILE A 9 22.84 -10.86 -2.27
C ILE A 9 23.88 -11.41 -1.31
N LEU A 10 23.94 -10.84 -0.10
CA LEU A 10 24.84 -11.27 0.96
C LEU A 10 24.06 -11.87 2.11
N TYR A 11 24.64 -12.92 2.69
CA TYR A 11 24.10 -13.62 3.84
C TYR A 11 25.13 -13.67 4.96
N ASP A 12 24.67 -13.70 6.20
CA ASP A 12 25.53 -13.97 7.35
C ASP A 12 25.79 -15.48 7.54
N ALA A 13 26.53 -15.83 8.60
CA ALA A 13 26.86 -17.22 8.92
C ALA A 13 25.62 -18.07 9.33
N GLN A 14 24.50 -17.44 9.64
CA GLN A 14 23.22 -18.07 9.95
C GLN A 14 22.28 -18.11 8.73
N HIS A 15 22.80 -17.83 7.53
CA HIS A 15 22.05 -17.75 6.27
C HIS A 15 20.92 -16.72 6.25
N ARG A 16 21.02 -15.64 7.04
CA ARG A 16 20.09 -14.53 7.01
C ARG A 16 20.54 -13.49 5.99
N LEU A 17 19.60 -12.98 5.20
CA LEU A 17 19.88 -11.96 4.19
C LEU A 17 20.35 -10.67 4.87
N THR A 18 21.60 -10.28 4.68
CA THR A 18 22.17 -9.05 5.26
C THR A 18 22.07 -7.86 4.30
N SER A 19 22.24 -8.08 2.99
CA SER A 19 22.04 -7.04 2.00
C SER A 19 21.70 -7.59 0.63
N SER A 20 21.00 -6.77 -0.15
CA SER A 20 20.74 -7.04 -1.57
C SER A 20 20.62 -5.74 -2.36
N ILE A 21 20.85 -5.82 -3.68
CA ILE A 21 20.53 -4.78 -4.65
C ILE A 21 19.48 -5.34 -5.61
N SER A 22 18.37 -4.64 -5.71
CA SER A 22 17.26 -4.97 -6.61
C SER A 22 17.11 -3.91 -7.68
N TYR A 23 17.09 -4.33 -8.94
CA TYR A 23 16.85 -3.48 -10.11
C TYR A 23 15.43 -3.73 -10.62
N ALA A 24 14.65 -2.67 -10.80
CA ALA A 24 13.32 -2.73 -11.40
C ALA A 24 13.36 -2.12 -12.82
N TYR A 25 12.79 -2.81 -13.78
CA TYR A 25 12.77 -2.39 -15.21
C TYR A 25 11.34 -2.37 -15.75
N THR A 26 11.10 -1.54 -16.79
CA THR A 26 9.82 -1.49 -17.52
C THR A 26 9.71 -2.64 -18.53
N GLY A 27 9.98 -3.86 -18.15
CA GLY A 27 9.90 -5.04 -19.00
C GLY A 27 11.18 -5.84 -19.00
N ALA A 28 11.29 -6.81 -19.94
CA ALA A 28 12.40 -7.75 -20.01
C ALA A 28 13.75 -7.12 -20.46
N SER A 29 13.78 -5.83 -20.76
CA SER A 29 15.00 -5.13 -21.15
C SER A 29 15.77 -4.66 -19.93
N GLU A 30 17.02 -5.09 -19.79
CA GLU A 30 17.95 -4.63 -18.74
C GLU A 30 18.75 -3.37 -19.16
N LEU A 31 18.31 -2.66 -20.20
CA LEU A 31 18.94 -1.42 -20.61
C LEU A 31 18.61 -0.29 -19.64
N ASP A 32 19.52 0.66 -19.48
CA ASP A 32 19.35 1.81 -18.60
C ASP A 32 18.11 2.65 -18.92
N ALA A 33 17.70 2.69 -20.20
CA ALA A 33 16.49 3.37 -20.65
C ALA A 33 15.19 2.71 -20.15
N ALA A 34 15.23 1.44 -19.76
CA ALA A 34 14.12 0.70 -19.20
C ALA A 34 14.16 0.64 -17.66
N LEU A 35 15.21 1.16 -17.04
CA LEU A 35 15.36 1.16 -15.58
C LEU A 35 14.35 2.10 -14.93
N LEU A 36 13.58 1.58 -13.98
CA LEU A 36 12.68 2.35 -13.12
C LEU A 36 13.40 2.85 -11.87
N ASP A 37 13.95 1.92 -11.13
CA ASP A 37 14.71 2.21 -9.92
C ASP A 37 15.70 1.10 -9.58
N VAL A 38 16.61 1.43 -8.67
CA VAL A 38 17.50 0.48 -8.00
C VAL A 38 17.31 0.65 -6.51
N THR A 39 17.00 -0.43 -5.80
CA THR A 39 16.86 -0.43 -4.35
C THR A 39 17.98 -1.23 -3.70
N TYR A 40 18.82 -0.56 -2.93
CA TYR A 40 19.75 -1.21 -2.00
C TYR A 40 19.06 -1.44 -0.67
N THR A 41 19.10 -2.66 -0.17
CA THR A 41 18.54 -3.05 1.13
C THR A 41 19.65 -3.56 2.03
N LEU A 42 19.70 -3.07 3.26
CA LEU A 42 20.60 -3.51 4.32
C LEU A 42 19.74 -3.95 5.52
N ASN A 43 19.92 -5.19 5.96
CA ASN A 43 19.24 -5.79 7.10
C ASN A 43 20.22 -5.94 8.26
N GLU A 44 19.83 -5.45 9.43
CA GLU A 44 20.66 -5.40 10.63
C GLU A 44 19.85 -5.79 11.88
N ALA A 45 20.53 -5.97 12.99
CA ALA A 45 19.92 -6.20 14.31
C ALA A 45 18.90 -7.35 14.31
N PHE A 46 19.27 -8.46 13.73
CA PHE A 46 18.38 -9.63 13.62
C PHE A 46 17.94 -10.14 15.00
N ASP A 47 16.64 -10.41 15.14
CA ASP A 47 16.14 -11.15 16.30
C ASP A 47 16.74 -12.57 16.34
N ALA A 48 17.22 -12.97 17.49
CA ALA A 48 17.96 -14.23 17.63
C ALA A 48 17.08 -15.47 17.47
N THR A 49 15.78 -15.36 17.72
CA THR A 49 14.84 -16.48 17.71
C THR A 49 14.17 -16.65 16.36
N SER A 50 13.61 -15.56 15.82
CA SER A 50 12.84 -15.58 14.58
C SER A 50 13.70 -15.35 13.33
N GLY A 51 14.90 -14.76 13.48
CA GLY A 51 15.73 -14.35 12.35
C GLY A 51 15.24 -13.12 11.60
N VAL A 52 14.16 -12.47 12.05
CA VAL A 52 13.62 -11.24 11.44
C VAL A 52 14.58 -10.08 11.71
N ALA A 53 14.82 -9.24 10.69
CA ALA A 53 15.65 -8.07 10.84
C ALA A 53 14.96 -7.03 11.76
N GLY A 54 15.65 -6.59 12.81
CA GLY A 54 15.19 -5.52 13.69
C GLY A 54 15.34 -4.14 13.07
N LYS A 55 16.26 -4.00 12.11
CA LYS A 55 16.45 -2.77 11.36
C LYS A 55 16.68 -3.05 9.89
N ILE A 56 16.01 -2.30 9.03
CA ILE A 56 16.13 -2.38 7.58
C ILE A 56 16.37 -0.97 7.05
N THR A 57 17.48 -0.77 6.32
CA THR A 57 17.74 0.48 5.61
C THR A 57 17.57 0.23 4.13
N GLN A 58 16.74 1.03 3.47
CA GLN A 58 16.53 0.99 2.03
C GLN A 58 16.93 2.32 1.41
N VAL A 59 17.77 2.27 0.38
CA VAL A 59 18.17 3.43 -0.42
C VAL A 59 17.72 3.18 -1.85
N THR A 60 16.94 4.09 -2.40
CA THR A 60 16.44 4.02 -3.76
C THR A 60 17.23 4.98 -4.65
N TYR A 61 17.62 4.50 -5.82
CA TYR A 61 18.38 5.25 -6.82
C TYR A 61 17.63 5.23 -8.15
N SER A 62 17.78 6.28 -8.95
CA SER A 62 17.24 6.36 -10.30
C SER A 62 18.23 5.94 -11.40
N LYS A 63 19.45 5.55 -11.02
CA LYS A 63 20.49 5.12 -11.95
C LYS A 63 21.16 3.83 -11.51
N LYS A 64 21.54 3.01 -12.50
CA LYS A 64 22.18 1.70 -12.31
C LYS A 64 23.55 1.80 -11.63
N ASP A 65 24.27 2.90 -11.86
CA ASP A 65 25.56 3.21 -11.24
C ASP A 65 25.44 3.74 -9.79
N LEU A 66 24.24 3.79 -9.24
CA LEU A 66 23.91 4.28 -7.89
C LEU A 66 24.32 5.74 -7.67
N SER A 67 24.45 6.55 -8.72
CA SER A 67 24.93 7.93 -8.63
C SER A 67 23.86 8.94 -8.22
N VAL A 68 22.55 8.60 -8.33
CA VAL A 68 21.45 9.51 -8.05
C VAL A 68 20.47 8.86 -7.08
N VAL A 69 20.52 9.29 -5.83
CA VAL A 69 19.58 8.88 -4.78
C VAL A 69 18.24 9.59 -4.95
N THR A 70 17.15 8.85 -4.89
CA THR A 70 15.77 9.37 -4.96
C THR A 70 15.00 9.24 -3.65
N GLY A 71 15.40 8.31 -2.77
CA GLY A 71 14.77 8.11 -1.48
C GLY A 71 15.63 7.31 -0.51
N VAL A 72 15.40 7.55 0.76
CA VAL A 72 16.00 6.77 1.86
C VAL A 72 14.90 6.46 2.87
N LYS A 73 14.80 5.20 3.28
CA LYS A 73 13.84 4.73 4.26
C LYS A 73 14.52 3.81 5.26
N VAL A 74 14.26 4.05 6.54
CA VAL A 74 14.68 3.15 7.63
C VAL A 74 13.46 2.58 8.32
N ILE A 75 13.42 1.28 8.42
CA ILE A 75 12.39 0.52 9.14
C ILE A 75 13.03 -0.04 10.40
N VAL A 76 12.40 0.17 11.54
CA VAL A 76 12.80 -0.42 12.82
C VAL A 76 11.64 -1.27 13.33
N ASN A 77 11.92 -2.55 13.52
CA ASN A 77 10.99 -3.55 14.01
C ASN A 77 11.28 -3.83 15.49
N THR A 78 10.26 -3.82 16.32
CA THR A 78 10.36 -4.15 17.75
C THR A 78 9.17 -5.03 18.17
N GLY A 79 9.31 -5.74 19.30
CA GLY A 79 8.31 -6.70 19.73
C GLY A 79 8.14 -7.85 18.74
N ILE A 80 9.27 -8.38 18.24
CA ILE A 80 9.30 -9.50 17.31
C ILE A 80 9.03 -10.78 18.07
N ALA A 81 7.96 -11.48 17.72
CA ALA A 81 7.62 -12.78 18.30
C ALA A 81 8.48 -13.91 17.71
N ALA A 82 8.54 -15.07 18.38
CA ALA A 82 9.22 -16.25 17.88
C ALA A 82 8.66 -16.75 16.52
N SER A 83 7.38 -16.48 16.23
CA SER A 83 6.74 -16.73 14.94
C SER A 83 7.23 -15.80 13.80
N GLY A 84 7.97 -14.74 14.12
CA GLY A 84 8.37 -13.70 13.19
C GLY A 84 7.40 -12.52 13.10
N ASN A 85 6.26 -12.57 13.79
CA ASN A 85 5.30 -11.46 13.80
C ASN A 85 5.89 -10.23 14.51
N VAL A 86 5.75 -9.07 13.88
CA VAL A 86 6.28 -7.79 14.39
C VAL A 86 5.14 -6.97 14.98
N SER A 87 5.19 -6.71 16.29
CA SER A 87 4.15 -5.93 16.97
C SER A 87 4.28 -4.43 16.74
N ASN A 88 5.50 -3.90 16.62
CA ASN A 88 5.70 -2.47 16.37
C ASN A 88 6.71 -2.26 15.26
N MET A 89 6.36 -1.39 14.32
CA MET A 89 7.21 -0.99 13.22
C MET A 89 7.24 0.54 13.14
N THR A 90 8.43 1.09 13.01
CA THR A 90 8.62 2.51 12.75
C THR A 90 9.27 2.66 11.38
N VAL A 91 8.63 3.37 10.48
CA VAL A 91 9.14 3.65 9.13
C VAL A 91 9.47 5.13 9.03
N THR A 92 10.76 5.46 8.97
CA THR A 92 11.21 6.85 8.84
C THR A 92 11.72 7.09 7.42
N ASN A 93 11.20 8.12 6.78
CA ASN A 93 11.60 8.56 5.45
C ASN A 93 12.51 9.77 5.56
N TYR A 94 13.57 9.79 4.74
CA TYR A 94 14.62 10.79 4.76
C TYR A 94 14.82 11.41 3.38
N LYS A 95 15.41 12.62 3.36
CA LYS A 95 15.78 13.30 2.11
C LYS A 95 16.89 12.53 1.39
N PRO A 96 16.92 12.54 0.05
CA PRO A 96 18.01 11.94 -0.74
C PRO A 96 19.40 12.40 -0.34
N ALA A 97 19.55 13.69 0.07
CA ALA A 97 20.82 14.28 0.53
C ALA A 97 21.41 13.62 1.79
N SER A 98 20.68 12.70 2.45
CA SER A 98 21.22 11.90 3.57
C SER A 98 22.30 10.91 3.14
N VAL A 99 22.44 10.63 1.83
CA VAL A 99 23.42 9.69 1.28
C VAL A 99 24.54 10.45 0.55
N ASN A 100 25.77 10.24 0.98
CA ASN A 100 26.93 10.65 0.21
C ASN A 100 27.28 9.55 -0.80
N VAL A 101 26.94 9.76 -2.07
CA VAL A 101 27.06 8.76 -3.13
C VAL A 101 28.54 8.37 -3.38
N ALA A 102 29.48 9.30 -3.20
CA ALA A 102 30.90 9.05 -3.45
C ALA A 102 31.54 8.13 -2.39
N THR A 103 31.04 8.15 -1.16
CA THR A 103 31.58 7.37 -0.04
C THR A 103 30.65 6.27 0.44
N GLY A 104 29.39 6.25 -0.03
CA GLY A 104 28.34 5.37 0.49
C GLY A 104 27.89 5.70 1.91
N LEU A 105 28.39 6.79 2.51
CA LEU A 105 28.04 7.19 3.88
C LEU A 105 26.59 7.69 3.94
N ILE A 106 25.82 7.14 4.86
CA ILE A 106 24.43 7.55 5.13
C ILE A 106 24.41 8.38 6.42
N THR A 107 24.05 9.67 6.31
CA THR A 107 23.91 10.60 7.43
C THR A 107 22.45 10.96 7.60
N LEU A 108 21.74 10.30 8.51
CA LEU A 108 20.29 10.41 8.67
C LEU A 108 19.87 11.67 9.44
N SER A 109 20.67 12.08 10.45
CA SER A 109 20.33 13.21 11.34
C SER A 109 20.19 14.52 10.57
N GLY A 110 19.07 15.21 10.76
CA GLY A 110 18.73 16.47 10.08
C GLY A 110 18.16 16.30 8.66
N SER A 111 18.00 15.05 8.20
CA SER A 111 17.47 14.72 6.87
C SER A 111 16.06 14.12 6.92
N GLU A 112 15.46 14.06 8.07
CA GLU A 112 14.14 13.46 8.30
C GLU A 112 13.04 14.21 7.54
N LEU A 113 12.06 13.47 7.01
CA LEU A 113 10.87 14.01 6.34
C LEU A 113 9.61 13.71 7.15
N TYR A 114 9.28 12.44 7.30
CA TYR A 114 8.12 11.97 8.06
C TYR A 114 8.36 10.56 8.59
N GLN A 115 7.56 10.18 9.58
CA GLN A 115 7.63 8.88 10.21
C GLN A 115 6.23 8.29 10.36
N ASP A 116 6.10 7.02 9.96
CA ASP A 116 4.94 6.18 10.25
C ASP A 116 5.28 5.28 11.44
N THR A 117 4.43 5.29 12.45
CA THR A 117 4.45 4.33 13.55
C THR A 117 3.28 3.36 13.35
N ILE A 118 3.58 2.09 13.20
CA ILE A 118 2.61 1.01 12.98
C ILE A 118 2.65 0.10 14.21
N GLN A 119 1.51 -0.06 14.85
CA GLN A 119 1.29 -1.00 15.94
C GLN A 119 0.36 -2.11 15.47
N ASN A 120 0.88 -3.35 15.39
CA ASN A 120 0.09 -4.54 15.11
C ASN A 120 -0.37 -5.13 16.45
N LEU A 121 -1.62 -4.94 16.77
CA LEU A 121 -2.16 -5.27 18.10
C LEU A 121 -2.57 -6.75 18.21
N LEU A 122 -3.08 -7.30 17.10
CA LEU A 122 -3.57 -8.67 17.04
C LEU A 122 -3.14 -9.32 15.71
N PHE A 123 -2.90 -10.62 15.76
CA PHE A 123 -2.60 -11.46 14.61
C PHE A 123 -3.53 -12.67 14.60
N ASP A 124 -3.86 -13.17 13.41
CA ASP A 124 -4.47 -14.48 13.25
C ASP A 124 -3.42 -15.61 13.26
N ASP A 125 -3.89 -16.85 13.13
CA ASP A 125 -3.02 -18.04 13.14
C ASP A 125 -2.09 -18.11 11.92
N TRP A 126 -2.36 -17.35 10.86
CA TRP A 126 -1.55 -17.26 9.64
C TRP A 126 -0.52 -16.13 9.69
N GLY A 127 -0.55 -15.33 10.76
CA GLY A 127 0.36 -14.20 10.96
C GLY A 127 -0.11 -12.88 10.29
N ASN A 128 -1.36 -12.80 9.83
CA ASN A 128 -1.92 -11.55 9.34
C ASN A 128 -2.25 -10.63 10.51
N ALA A 129 -1.89 -9.37 10.40
CA ALA A 129 -2.29 -8.38 11.37
C ALA A 129 -3.81 -8.09 11.22
N THR A 130 -4.58 -8.54 12.19
CA THR A 130 -6.05 -8.35 12.22
C THR A 130 -6.47 -7.06 12.89
N SER A 131 -5.59 -6.43 13.68
CA SER A 131 -5.81 -5.11 14.28
C SER A 131 -4.53 -4.30 14.27
N GLN A 132 -4.59 -3.10 13.69
CA GLN A 132 -3.45 -2.20 13.55
C GLN A 132 -3.82 -0.77 13.91
N LYS A 133 -2.84 -0.03 14.44
CA LYS A 133 -2.87 1.43 14.56
C LYS A 133 -1.70 2.02 13.79
N ILE A 134 -1.96 3.00 12.96
CA ILE A 134 -0.95 3.67 12.15
C ILE A 134 -1.03 5.16 12.44
N THR A 135 0.11 5.77 12.80
CA THR A 135 0.21 7.23 13.01
C THR A 135 1.32 7.77 12.12
N THR A 136 1.04 8.81 11.36
CA THR A 136 2.02 9.53 10.55
C THR A 136 2.29 10.89 11.17
N LYS A 137 3.58 11.21 11.39
CA LYS A 137 4.05 12.51 11.88
C LYS A 137 5.13 13.06 10.96
N ASN A 138 5.02 14.33 10.62
CA ASN A 138 6.04 15.05 9.87
C ASN A 138 7.16 15.53 10.80
N TRP A 139 8.35 15.62 10.24
CA TRP A 139 9.49 16.22 10.94
C TRP A 139 9.31 17.72 11.09
N LYS A 140 9.49 18.21 12.30
CA LYS A 140 9.51 19.64 12.60
C LYS A 140 10.91 20.00 13.09
N ALA A 141 11.61 20.85 12.34
CA ALA A 141 12.90 21.39 12.76
C ALA A 141 12.71 22.25 14.02
N GLY A 142 13.62 22.12 14.97
CA GLY A 142 13.62 22.88 16.22
C GLY A 142 15.00 22.88 16.85
N THR A 143 15.23 23.79 17.82
CA THR A 143 16.46 23.86 18.60
C THR A 143 16.26 23.24 19.98
N PRO A 144 17.24 22.41 20.46
CA PRO A 144 18.48 22.03 19.78
C PRO A 144 18.32 20.89 18.76
N ASN A 145 17.26 20.07 18.83
CA ASN A 145 17.02 18.94 17.94
C ASN A 145 15.58 18.97 17.46
N GLY A 146 15.35 18.72 16.16
CA GLY A 146 14.00 18.54 15.62
C GLY A 146 13.32 17.28 16.16
N SER A 147 12.02 17.13 15.90
CA SER A 147 11.23 15.97 16.32
C SER A 147 10.10 15.64 15.35
N PHE A 148 9.64 14.40 15.36
CA PHE A 148 8.40 13.98 14.68
C PHE A 148 7.19 14.39 15.54
N SER A 149 6.85 15.66 15.52
CA SER A 149 5.79 16.25 16.37
C SER A 149 4.62 16.84 15.60
N ALA A 150 4.79 17.11 14.29
CA ALA A 150 3.71 17.63 13.47
C ALA A 150 2.81 16.44 13.02
N PHE A 151 1.69 16.28 13.71
CA PHE A 151 0.68 15.28 13.38
C PHE A 151 0.23 15.44 11.92
N SER A 152 0.12 14.35 11.20
CA SER A 152 -0.37 14.29 9.82
C SER A 152 -1.64 13.45 9.71
N SER A 153 -1.61 12.21 10.19
CA SER A 153 -2.77 11.33 10.17
C SER A 153 -2.66 10.24 11.25
N ALA A 154 -3.81 9.74 11.71
CA ALA A 154 -3.89 8.53 12.50
C ALA A 154 -5.04 7.65 12.01
N ARG A 155 -4.81 6.35 11.97
CA ARG A 155 -5.74 5.36 11.42
C ARG A 155 -5.72 4.07 12.21
N GLU A 156 -6.90 3.56 12.53
CA GLU A 156 -7.11 2.22 13.09
C GLU A 156 -7.69 1.32 12.00
N ILE A 157 -7.10 0.14 11.81
CA ILE A 157 -7.53 -0.83 10.81
C ILE A 157 -7.84 -2.14 11.55
N THR A 158 -9.03 -2.69 11.28
CA THR A 158 -9.39 -4.04 11.75
C THR A 158 -9.79 -4.87 10.53
N SER A 159 -9.14 -6.01 10.35
CA SER A 159 -9.34 -6.89 9.18
C SER A 159 -9.70 -8.31 9.59
N VAL A 160 -10.52 -8.97 8.78
CA VAL A 160 -10.90 -10.38 8.90
C VAL A 160 -10.48 -11.09 7.63
N TYR A 161 -9.85 -12.25 7.79
CA TYR A 161 -9.38 -13.10 6.69
C TYR A 161 -10.12 -14.43 6.66
N ASN A 162 -10.26 -15.05 5.50
CA ASN A 162 -10.82 -16.38 5.34
C ASN A 162 -9.73 -17.45 5.40
N GLU A 163 -10.12 -18.72 5.27
CA GLU A 163 -9.23 -19.88 5.27
C GLU A 163 -8.20 -19.91 4.13
N TYR A 164 -8.41 -19.12 3.08
CA TYR A 164 -7.50 -18.96 1.94
C TYR A 164 -6.57 -17.74 2.11
N ASN A 165 -6.53 -17.15 3.30
CA ASN A 165 -5.73 -15.97 3.61
C ASN A 165 -6.16 -14.69 2.84
N ASN A 166 -7.38 -14.66 2.33
CA ASN A 166 -7.94 -13.51 1.66
C ASN A 166 -8.76 -12.65 2.64
N MET A 167 -8.56 -11.33 2.62
CA MET A 167 -9.32 -10.40 3.45
C MET A 167 -10.80 -10.38 3.03
N THR A 168 -11.71 -10.65 3.95
CA THR A 168 -13.16 -10.61 3.70
C THR A 168 -13.80 -9.31 4.15
N THR A 169 -13.28 -8.71 5.21
CA THR A 169 -13.77 -7.43 5.73
C THR A 169 -12.60 -6.63 6.28
N SER A 170 -12.58 -5.33 6.00
CA SER A 170 -11.68 -4.39 6.66
C SER A 170 -12.46 -3.16 7.09
N THR A 171 -12.26 -2.74 8.34
CA THR A 171 -12.77 -1.47 8.87
C THR A 171 -11.59 -0.53 9.08
N VAL A 172 -11.63 0.62 8.43
CA VAL A 172 -10.64 1.69 8.57
C VAL A 172 -11.31 2.87 9.24
N LYS A 173 -10.76 3.32 10.37
CA LYS A 173 -11.21 4.53 11.07
C LYS A 173 -10.10 5.57 11.03
N ASP A 174 -10.43 6.80 10.66
CA ASP A 174 -9.53 7.93 10.65
C ASP A 174 -9.75 8.81 11.90
N TYR A 175 -8.65 9.36 12.43
CA TYR A 175 -8.63 10.18 13.63
C TYR A 175 -7.91 11.51 13.38
N SER A 176 -8.32 12.57 14.11
CA SER A 176 -7.72 13.90 14.04
C SER A 176 -6.45 14.05 14.89
N ASP A 177 -6.13 13.05 15.71
CA ASP A 177 -4.93 12.99 16.54
C ASP A 177 -4.50 11.52 16.78
N ASP A 178 -3.36 11.34 17.44
CA ASP A 178 -2.75 10.03 17.72
C ASP A 178 -3.20 9.39 19.05
N THR A 179 -4.20 9.96 19.72
CA THR A 179 -4.74 9.36 20.95
C THR A 179 -5.70 8.22 20.67
N PHE A 180 -6.26 8.16 19.45
CA PHE A 180 -7.31 7.21 19.05
C PHE A 180 -8.55 7.26 19.97
N ALA A 181 -8.77 8.40 20.60
CA ALA A 181 -9.93 8.60 21.47
C ALA A 181 -11.22 8.78 20.65
N SER A 182 -12.36 8.46 21.23
CA SER A 182 -13.66 8.62 20.56
C SER A 182 -13.95 10.07 20.15
N GLY A 183 -13.40 11.05 20.89
CA GLY A 183 -13.54 12.46 20.58
C GLY A 183 -12.76 12.91 19.34
N SER A 184 -11.67 12.22 18.99
CA SER A 184 -10.83 12.51 17.82
C SER A 184 -11.22 11.73 16.57
N TYR A 185 -12.20 10.85 16.63
CA TYR A 185 -12.72 10.09 15.50
C TYR A 185 -13.32 11.01 14.44
N ILE A 186 -12.94 10.79 13.16
CA ILE A 186 -13.37 11.61 12.01
C ILE A 186 -14.33 10.86 11.11
N SER A 187 -13.94 9.67 10.67
CA SER A 187 -14.65 8.90 9.65
C SER A 187 -14.35 7.42 9.73
N LYS A 188 -15.21 6.62 9.09
CA LYS A 188 -15.02 5.17 8.96
C LYS A 188 -15.31 4.72 7.55
N GLN A 189 -14.50 3.80 7.06
CA GLN A 189 -14.81 2.99 5.89
C GLN A 189 -14.92 1.53 6.29
N VAL A 190 -15.90 0.83 5.73
CA VAL A 190 -16.03 -0.62 5.82
C VAL A 190 -15.91 -1.20 4.42
N ILE A 191 -14.89 -1.99 4.21
CA ILE A 191 -14.62 -2.70 2.96
C ILE A 191 -15.07 -4.14 3.16
N THR A 192 -15.90 -4.65 2.28
CA THR A 192 -16.39 -6.03 2.33
C THR A 192 -16.17 -6.71 0.99
N VAL A 193 -15.50 -7.87 1.02
CA VAL A 193 -15.30 -8.73 -0.14
C VAL A 193 -16.02 -10.06 0.15
N ALA A 194 -16.83 -10.55 -0.79
CA ALA A 194 -17.54 -11.82 -0.60
C ALA A 194 -16.55 -12.98 -0.45
N SER A 195 -16.71 -13.81 0.59
CA SER A 195 -15.76 -14.88 0.93
C SER A 195 -15.62 -15.96 -0.14
N THR A 196 -16.68 -16.23 -0.92
CA THR A 196 -16.73 -17.34 -1.89
C THR A 196 -16.70 -16.90 -3.35
N ALA A 197 -17.09 -15.67 -3.65
CA ALA A 197 -17.19 -15.15 -5.02
C ALA A 197 -16.50 -13.78 -5.20
N GLY A 198 -15.84 -13.28 -4.17
CA GLY A 198 -15.14 -12.00 -4.19
C GLY A 198 -13.71 -12.08 -4.73
N TYR A 199 -13.18 -13.30 -4.86
CA TYR A 199 -11.82 -13.58 -5.32
C TYR A 199 -11.80 -14.61 -6.44
N ASP A 200 -10.84 -14.50 -7.36
CA ASP A 200 -10.50 -15.58 -8.30
C ASP A 200 -9.44 -16.53 -7.68
N GLU A 201 -9.07 -17.55 -8.47
CA GLU A 201 -8.05 -18.55 -8.07
C GLU A 201 -6.64 -18.01 -7.86
N TYR A 202 -6.37 -16.77 -8.27
CA TYR A 202 -5.10 -16.07 -8.08
C TYR A 202 -5.13 -15.08 -6.90
N GLY A 203 -6.26 -15.00 -6.16
CA GLY A 203 -6.45 -14.06 -5.06
C GLY A 203 -6.79 -12.64 -5.50
N ASN A 204 -7.22 -12.43 -6.75
CA ASN A 204 -7.65 -11.12 -7.23
C ASN A 204 -9.07 -10.82 -6.74
N VAL A 205 -9.28 -9.59 -6.26
CA VAL A 205 -10.61 -9.12 -5.86
C VAL A 205 -11.48 -8.91 -7.10
N LEU A 206 -12.53 -9.71 -7.23
CA LEU A 206 -13.52 -9.60 -8.30
C LEU A 206 -14.60 -8.59 -7.96
N LYS A 207 -15.03 -8.57 -6.72
CA LYS A 207 -16.06 -7.66 -6.25
C LYS A 207 -15.85 -7.26 -4.80
N GLU A 208 -15.91 -5.95 -4.54
CA GLU A 208 -15.88 -5.40 -3.20
C GLU A 208 -16.92 -4.28 -3.03
N VAL A 209 -17.32 -4.07 -1.79
CA VAL A 209 -18.20 -2.98 -1.36
C VAL A 209 -17.43 -2.10 -0.40
N VAL A 210 -17.50 -0.78 -0.59
CA VAL A 210 -16.87 0.20 0.30
C VAL A 210 -17.95 1.15 0.82
N ASP A 211 -18.29 1.01 2.08
CA ASP A 211 -19.25 1.87 2.78
C ASP A 211 -18.52 2.93 3.59
N SER A 212 -18.81 4.20 3.36
CA SER A 212 -18.17 5.35 4.03
C SER A 212 -19.14 6.03 4.97
N PHE A 213 -18.67 6.36 6.17
CA PHE A 213 -19.46 6.96 7.24
C PHE A 213 -18.76 8.18 7.81
N ASP A 214 -19.52 9.18 8.20
CA ASP A 214 -19.02 10.33 8.97
C ASP A 214 -18.78 9.98 10.44
N LYS A 215 -18.35 10.98 11.22
CA LYS A 215 -18.09 10.82 12.65
C LYS A 215 -19.35 10.51 13.48
N ALA A 216 -20.53 10.82 12.99
CA ALA A 216 -21.81 10.49 13.65
C ALA A 216 -22.29 9.08 13.31
N GLY A 217 -21.57 8.37 12.44
CA GLY A 217 -21.96 7.05 11.93
C GLY A 217 -23.01 7.11 10.82
N VAL A 218 -23.27 8.31 10.29
CA VAL A 218 -24.17 8.48 9.16
C VAL A 218 -23.43 8.14 7.87
N MET A 219 -24.04 7.32 7.03
CA MET A 219 -23.44 6.95 5.75
C MET A 219 -23.33 8.16 4.82
N ILE A 220 -22.12 8.37 4.30
CA ILE A 220 -21.80 9.40 3.31
C ILE A 220 -22.07 8.89 1.90
N ASP A 221 -21.50 7.76 1.59
CA ASP A 221 -21.70 7.04 0.34
C ASP A 221 -21.40 5.54 0.49
N SER A 222 -21.74 4.79 -0.55
CA SER A 222 -21.41 3.39 -0.70
C SER A 222 -21.00 3.12 -2.14
N LYS A 223 -19.95 2.31 -2.33
CA LYS A 223 -19.40 1.96 -3.64
C LYS A 223 -19.44 0.47 -3.86
N ASP A 224 -19.90 0.04 -5.02
CA ASP A 224 -19.68 -1.30 -5.54
C ASP A 224 -18.54 -1.21 -6.57
N ILE A 225 -17.49 -1.97 -6.35
CA ILE A 225 -16.35 -2.09 -7.26
C ILE A 225 -16.37 -3.51 -7.83
N THR A 226 -16.38 -3.62 -9.14
CA THR A 226 -16.35 -4.91 -9.84
C THR A 226 -15.19 -4.93 -10.81
N ASN A 227 -14.29 -5.91 -10.67
CA ASN A 227 -13.12 -6.09 -11.50
C ASN A 227 -13.25 -7.34 -12.37
N VAL A 228 -12.73 -7.26 -13.59
CA VAL A 228 -12.66 -8.40 -14.51
C VAL A 228 -11.21 -8.62 -14.93
N TYR A 229 -10.77 -9.86 -14.84
CA TYR A 229 -9.44 -10.33 -15.26
C TYR A 229 -9.62 -11.35 -16.36
N SER A 230 -9.59 -10.90 -17.62
CA SER A 230 -10.01 -11.73 -18.77
C SER A 230 -8.91 -12.64 -19.32
N THR A 231 -7.64 -12.43 -18.93
CA THR A 231 -6.52 -13.25 -19.40
C THR A 231 -5.73 -13.81 -18.21
N THR A 232 -5.02 -14.93 -18.42
CA THR A 232 -4.12 -15.49 -17.40
C THR A 232 -3.06 -14.46 -16.98
N ALA A 233 -2.49 -13.71 -17.94
CA ALA A 233 -1.51 -12.67 -17.64
C ALA A 233 -2.12 -11.56 -16.77
N SER A 234 -3.35 -11.11 -17.04
CA SER A 234 -4.04 -10.11 -16.19
C SER A 234 -4.27 -10.62 -14.77
N LYS A 235 -4.66 -11.90 -14.62
CA LYS A 235 -4.85 -12.55 -13.31
C LYS A 235 -3.54 -12.65 -12.52
N MET A 236 -2.48 -13.17 -13.13
CA MET A 236 -1.16 -13.34 -12.50
C MET A 236 -0.50 -12.00 -12.12
N LYS A 237 -0.81 -10.92 -12.81
CA LYS A 237 -0.25 -9.59 -12.57
C LYS A 237 -1.18 -8.70 -11.75
N HIS A 238 -2.32 -9.19 -11.33
CA HIS A 238 -3.34 -8.46 -10.58
C HIS A 238 -3.81 -7.16 -11.26
N ASN A 239 -3.74 -7.12 -12.61
CA ASN A 239 -4.15 -5.98 -13.42
C ASN A 239 -5.51 -6.28 -14.08
N PRO A 240 -6.62 -5.66 -13.66
CA PRO A 240 -7.92 -5.89 -14.25
C PRO A 240 -7.98 -5.35 -15.70
N THR A 241 -8.61 -6.11 -16.58
CA THR A 241 -8.93 -5.67 -17.95
C THR A 241 -10.09 -4.69 -17.96
N SER A 242 -10.96 -4.75 -16.95
CA SER A 242 -11.94 -3.69 -16.69
C SER A 242 -12.26 -3.59 -15.21
N SER A 243 -12.65 -2.37 -14.80
CA SER A 243 -13.12 -2.09 -13.44
C SER A 243 -14.29 -1.12 -13.52
N ASP A 244 -15.41 -1.46 -12.88
CA ASP A 244 -16.58 -0.61 -12.72
C ASP A 244 -16.73 -0.24 -11.26
N THR A 245 -16.79 1.07 -10.95
CA THR A 245 -17.12 1.60 -9.63
C THR A 245 -18.44 2.33 -9.72
N ILE A 246 -19.48 1.84 -9.04
CA ILE A 246 -20.78 2.49 -8.95
C ILE A 246 -20.92 3.05 -7.53
N ARG A 247 -21.20 4.34 -7.43
CA ARG A 247 -21.43 5.01 -6.16
C ARG A 247 -22.92 5.22 -5.91
N TYR A 248 -23.33 4.89 -4.69
CA TYR A 248 -24.70 4.96 -4.22
C TYR A 248 -24.84 5.93 -3.06
N LYS A 249 -26.03 6.48 -2.85
CA LYS A 249 -26.32 7.36 -1.72
C LYS A 249 -26.44 6.60 -0.39
N THR A 250 -26.84 5.33 -0.45
CA THR A 250 -27.08 4.48 0.72
C THR A 250 -26.49 3.08 0.53
N ALA A 251 -26.42 2.28 1.58
CA ALA A 251 -25.99 0.88 1.51
C ALA A 251 -27.05 -0.07 0.90
N ALA A 252 -28.28 0.39 0.75
CA ALA A 252 -29.33 -0.43 0.15
C ALA A 252 -29.04 -0.68 -1.33
N ARG A 253 -29.07 -1.93 -1.77
CA ARG A 253 -28.76 -2.37 -3.14
C ARG A 253 -29.99 -3.07 -3.74
N GLY A 254 -31.09 -2.36 -3.83
CA GLY A 254 -32.36 -2.90 -4.28
C GLY A 254 -33.07 -2.04 -5.32
N ALA A 255 -34.23 -2.49 -5.75
CA ALA A 255 -35.09 -1.69 -6.65
C ALA A 255 -35.50 -0.39 -5.96
N GLY A 256 -35.15 0.74 -6.56
CA GLY A 256 -35.39 2.10 -6.01
C GLY A 256 -34.18 2.78 -5.41
N GLU A 257 -33.01 2.12 -5.42
CA GLU A 257 -31.77 2.72 -4.93
C GLU A 257 -31.26 3.86 -5.81
N VAL A 258 -30.79 4.93 -5.18
CA VAL A 258 -30.28 6.11 -5.91
C VAL A 258 -28.80 5.91 -6.18
N LYS A 259 -28.46 5.52 -7.42
CA LYS A 259 -27.11 5.61 -7.96
C LYS A 259 -26.74 7.09 -8.17
N LEU A 260 -25.57 7.47 -7.73
CA LEU A 260 -25.06 8.83 -7.88
C LEU A 260 -24.24 8.98 -9.16
N ASP A 261 -23.23 8.14 -9.31
CA ASP A 261 -22.33 8.12 -10.47
C ASP A 261 -21.71 6.73 -10.67
N LYS A 262 -21.04 6.58 -11.81
CA LYS A 262 -20.24 5.41 -12.15
C LYS A 262 -18.95 5.84 -12.82
N VAL A 263 -17.87 5.17 -12.48
CA VAL A 263 -16.61 5.23 -13.20
C VAL A 263 -16.35 3.85 -13.78
N ALA A 264 -16.22 3.79 -15.11
CA ALA A 264 -15.85 2.57 -15.82
C ALA A 264 -14.44 2.73 -16.41
N VAL A 265 -13.56 1.82 -16.08
CA VAL A 265 -12.19 1.76 -16.59
C VAL A 265 -12.04 0.51 -17.45
N VAL A 266 -11.53 0.67 -18.66
CA VAL A 266 -11.14 -0.44 -19.53
C VAL A 266 -9.65 -0.30 -19.81
N SER A 267 -8.89 -1.35 -19.51
CA SER A 267 -7.45 -1.40 -19.69
C SER A 267 -7.09 -2.33 -20.85
N SER A 268 -6.23 -1.85 -21.76
CA SER A 268 -5.51 -2.72 -22.69
C SER A 268 -4.24 -3.21 -22.02
N LEU A 269 -3.97 -4.50 -22.14
CA LEU A 269 -2.79 -5.13 -21.56
C LEU A 269 -1.95 -5.74 -22.68
N ASP A 270 -0.64 -5.74 -22.49
CA ASP A 270 0.26 -6.51 -23.34
C ASP A 270 0.24 -8.01 -23.01
N GLU A 271 1.01 -8.81 -23.70
CA GLU A 271 1.12 -10.27 -23.51
C GLU A 271 1.63 -10.65 -22.10
N PHE A 272 2.30 -9.74 -21.41
CA PHE A 272 2.81 -9.91 -20.05
C PHE A 272 1.83 -9.42 -18.97
N GLY A 273 0.65 -8.92 -19.36
CA GLY A 273 -0.37 -8.42 -18.44
C GLY A 273 -0.11 -7.00 -17.91
N ARG A 274 0.79 -6.23 -18.55
CA ARG A 274 1.06 -4.82 -18.22
C ARG A 274 0.06 -3.90 -18.91
N VAL A 275 -0.36 -2.87 -18.21
CA VAL A 275 -1.27 -1.86 -18.78
C VAL A 275 -0.54 -1.03 -19.84
N THR A 276 -1.03 -1.05 -21.07
CA THR A 276 -0.51 -0.26 -22.18
C THR A 276 -1.37 0.97 -22.47
N SER A 277 -2.66 0.89 -22.21
CA SER A 277 -3.56 2.03 -22.30
C SER A 277 -4.77 1.85 -21.43
N GLN A 278 -5.43 2.95 -21.07
CA GLN A 278 -6.69 2.94 -20.33
C GLN A 278 -7.70 3.90 -20.94
N THR A 279 -8.95 3.48 -20.99
CA THR A 279 -10.09 4.35 -21.24
C THR A 279 -10.90 4.47 -19.96
N ILE A 280 -11.05 5.69 -19.44
CA ILE A 280 -11.85 6.01 -18.26
C ILE A 280 -13.11 6.74 -18.72
N LYS A 281 -14.27 6.22 -18.37
CA LYS A 281 -15.58 6.83 -18.65
C LYS A 281 -16.28 7.15 -17.35
N ASN A 282 -16.70 8.38 -17.20
CA ASN A 282 -17.48 8.86 -16.07
C ASN A 282 -18.94 9.00 -16.48
N TYR A 283 -19.85 8.57 -15.64
CA TYR A 283 -21.29 8.62 -15.85
C TYR A 283 -21.95 9.26 -14.63
N SER A 284 -23.05 9.99 -14.87
CA SER A 284 -23.96 10.40 -13.82
C SER A 284 -25.32 9.73 -14.01
N TYR A 285 -26.01 9.46 -12.92
CA TYR A 285 -27.39 8.96 -12.96
C TYR A 285 -28.35 10.14 -12.73
N ARG A 286 -29.02 10.58 -13.78
CA ARG A 286 -30.06 11.60 -13.70
C ARG A 286 -31.38 10.98 -14.08
N THR A 287 -32.41 11.16 -13.23
CA THR A 287 -33.76 10.58 -13.45
C THR A 287 -33.75 9.06 -13.70
N GLY A 288 -32.79 8.34 -13.09
CA GLY A 288 -32.65 6.89 -13.25
C GLY A 288 -31.91 6.44 -14.52
N LEU A 289 -31.52 7.34 -15.40
CA LEU A 289 -30.78 7.04 -16.63
C LEU A 289 -29.26 7.29 -16.43
N GLU A 290 -28.45 6.34 -16.93
CA GLU A 290 -27.00 6.47 -17.01
C GLU A 290 -26.61 7.39 -18.17
N VAL A 291 -25.96 8.52 -17.88
CA VAL A 291 -25.52 9.50 -18.87
C VAL A 291 -24.00 9.69 -18.75
N GLN A 292 -23.28 9.40 -19.83
CA GLN A 292 -21.83 9.63 -19.86
C GLN A 292 -21.53 11.12 -19.78
N THR A 293 -20.67 11.52 -18.82
CA THR A 293 -20.32 12.93 -18.55
C THR A 293 -18.90 13.27 -19.00
N ALA A 294 -17.99 12.28 -19.00
CA ALA A 294 -16.61 12.47 -19.45
C ALA A 294 -16.02 11.18 -19.99
N ARG A 295 -14.99 11.32 -20.82
CA ARG A 295 -14.11 10.24 -21.27
C ARG A 295 -12.68 10.75 -21.29
N GLN A 296 -11.76 9.94 -20.77
CA GLN A 296 -10.32 10.17 -20.82
C GLN A 296 -9.64 8.94 -21.40
N GLU A 297 -8.66 9.13 -22.26
CA GLU A 297 -7.78 8.09 -22.75
C GLU A 297 -6.37 8.37 -22.26
N ILE A 298 -5.71 7.33 -21.75
CA ILE A 298 -4.33 7.32 -21.27
C ILE A 298 -3.60 6.27 -22.09
N VAL A 299 -2.52 6.67 -22.78
CA VAL A 299 -1.70 5.82 -23.65
C VAL A 299 -0.25 5.88 -23.16
#